data_d0e0fc8b5f470d2788739d69cdab796e
#
_entry.id   d0e0fc8b5f470d2788739d69cdab796e
#
_cell.length_a   1.000
_cell.length_b   1.000
_cell.length_c   1.000
_cell.angle_alpha   90.00
_cell.angle_beta   90.00
_cell.angle_gamma   90.00
#
_symmetry.space_group_name_H-M   'P 1'
#
loop_
_entity.id
_entity.type
_entity.pdbx_description
1 polymer ?
#
loop_
_entity_poly.entity_id
_entity_poly.type
_entity_poly.pdbx_seq_one_letter_code
_entity_poly.pdbx_strand_id
1 'polypeptide(L)'
;GTGAIVEYFGEGATSMSCTGKGTSCNMGAEIGATTSTFGYDDSMRRYLTATGRADVVEAADKVADYLTADAEVYANPEQYFDELIEINLTELEPYINGPFTPDRGTPVSKMKEEAAKNDWPIKVEWGLIGSCTNSSYEDMSRAVSIVNQAVELGITPKAEFGINPGSEQIRYTIERDGIIAAFEKMGTKVFTNACGPCIGQWDREGADKGEKNTIVHSFNRNFSKRADGNPNTHAFVTSPEMVAALAISGRLDFNPITDKLLNDNGEEVMFKPPFGDELPTKGFEVKDPGFQAPAANGSSVQVIVSPDSSRLQLLEPFQPWDGQNITGAKLLIKAFGKCTTDHISMAGPWLRFRGHLDNISNNMLIGAENAFNNKTNSVKNQLTGEYAEVPTVQRAYKAANIPSIVVGDQNYGEGSSREHAAMEPRHLGVKAVLVKSFA
;
A
#
# COMPACT_ATOMS: atom_id res chain seq x y z
N GLY A 1 -15.05 -8.27 2.48
CA GLY A 1 -13.78 -8.98 2.27
C GLY A 1 -13.14 -9.50 3.56
N THR A 2 -13.45 -8.90 4.73
CA THR A 2 -12.81 -9.26 6.00
C THR A 2 -13.01 -10.75 6.33
N GLY A 3 -11.87 -11.46 6.50
CA GLY A 3 -11.86 -12.88 6.81
C GLY A 3 -12.17 -13.80 5.63
N ALA A 4 -12.38 -13.26 4.43
CA ALA A 4 -12.65 -14.05 3.24
C ALA A 4 -11.36 -14.47 2.52
N ILE A 5 -11.44 -15.57 1.78
CA ILE A 5 -10.52 -15.92 0.69
C ILE A 5 -11.24 -15.51 -0.60
N VAL A 6 -10.61 -14.61 -1.36
CA VAL A 6 -11.17 -14.12 -2.62
C VAL A 6 -10.54 -14.88 -3.77
N GLU A 7 -11.36 -15.53 -4.59
CA GLU A 7 -10.93 -16.21 -5.80
C GLU A 7 -11.52 -15.50 -7.03
N TYR A 8 -10.63 -15.10 -7.94
CA TYR A 8 -11.00 -14.46 -9.19
C TYR A 8 -11.00 -15.47 -10.33
N PHE A 9 -12.10 -15.60 -11.04
CA PHE A 9 -12.25 -16.52 -12.16
C PHE A 9 -13.13 -15.97 -13.28
N GLY A 10 -13.26 -16.72 -14.37
CA GLY A 10 -14.02 -16.32 -15.56
C GLY A 10 -13.14 -15.68 -16.64
N GLU A 11 -13.75 -15.37 -17.78
CA GLU A 11 -13.04 -14.84 -18.96
C GLU A 11 -12.34 -13.52 -18.68
N GLY A 12 -12.98 -12.63 -17.90
CA GLY A 12 -12.38 -11.37 -17.46
C GLY A 12 -11.10 -11.58 -16.66
N ALA A 13 -11.10 -12.53 -15.72
CA ALA A 13 -9.92 -12.84 -14.92
C ALA A 13 -8.78 -13.40 -15.77
N THR A 14 -9.06 -14.27 -16.75
CA THR A 14 -8.04 -14.83 -17.67
C THR A 14 -7.51 -13.77 -18.65
N SER A 15 -8.30 -12.76 -18.99
CA SER A 15 -7.89 -11.67 -19.88
C SER A 15 -6.92 -10.67 -19.24
N MET A 16 -6.82 -10.68 -17.92
CA MET A 16 -5.92 -9.76 -17.19
C MET A 16 -4.45 -10.18 -17.34
N SER A 17 -3.58 -9.19 -17.39
CA SER A 17 -2.12 -9.40 -17.30
C SER A 17 -1.71 -9.97 -15.94
N CYS A 18 -0.54 -10.58 -15.86
CA CYS A 18 0.01 -11.09 -14.61
C CYS A 18 0.21 -9.95 -13.57
N THR A 19 0.67 -8.78 -14.01
CA THR A 19 0.86 -7.60 -13.15
C THR A 19 -0.48 -7.03 -12.68
N GLY A 20 -1.52 -7.01 -13.53
CA GLY A 20 -2.87 -6.63 -13.15
C GLY A 20 -3.49 -7.55 -12.10
N LYS A 21 -3.28 -8.89 -12.24
CA LYS A 21 -3.65 -9.87 -11.21
C LYS A 21 -2.90 -9.62 -9.89
N GLY A 22 -1.59 -9.33 -9.98
CA GLY A 22 -0.76 -8.96 -8.84
C GLY A 22 -1.29 -7.73 -8.10
N THR A 23 -1.72 -6.71 -8.83
CA THR A 23 -2.36 -5.51 -8.27
C THR A 23 -3.67 -5.87 -7.56
N SER A 24 -4.53 -6.68 -8.17
CA SER A 24 -5.80 -7.13 -7.56
C SER A 24 -5.56 -7.89 -6.26
N CYS A 25 -4.58 -8.80 -6.23
CA CYS A 25 -4.19 -9.52 -5.02
C CYS A 25 -3.60 -8.60 -3.94
N ASN A 26 -2.77 -7.62 -4.33
CA ASN A 26 -2.21 -6.62 -3.40
C ASN A 26 -3.35 -5.79 -2.76
N MET A 27 -4.32 -5.37 -3.54
CA MET A 27 -5.46 -4.60 -3.05
C MET A 27 -6.45 -5.44 -2.23
N GLY A 28 -6.40 -6.76 -2.31
CA GLY A 28 -7.17 -7.67 -1.46
C GLY A 28 -6.93 -7.44 0.03
N ALA A 29 -5.69 -7.13 0.42
CA ALA A 29 -5.37 -6.78 1.79
C ALA A 29 -6.07 -5.50 2.28
N GLU A 30 -6.36 -4.56 1.39
CA GLU A 30 -7.02 -3.29 1.73
C GLU A 30 -8.52 -3.45 2.01
N ILE A 31 -9.14 -4.49 1.45
CA ILE A 31 -10.53 -4.86 1.74
C ILE A 31 -10.64 -5.87 2.90
N GLY A 32 -9.52 -6.21 3.54
CA GLY A 32 -9.46 -7.12 4.68
C GLY A 32 -9.52 -8.61 4.31
N ALA A 33 -9.34 -8.98 3.04
CA ALA A 33 -9.30 -10.38 2.64
C ALA A 33 -8.10 -11.10 3.25
N THR A 34 -8.31 -12.33 3.72
CA THR A 34 -7.24 -13.18 4.24
C THR A 34 -6.23 -13.52 3.15
N THR A 35 -6.73 -13.79 1.94
CA THR A 35 -5.92 -13.96 0.74
C THR A 35 -6.74 -13.69 -0.51
N SER A 36 -6.05 -13.50 -1.64
CA SER A 36 -6.64 -13.35 -2.96
C SER A 36 -5.91 -14.25 -3.94
N THR A 37 -6.63 -14.95 -4.82
CA THR A 37 -6.07 -15.94 -5.72
C THR A 37 -6.61 -15.80 -7.14
N PHE A 38 -5.75 -16.15 -8.10
CA PHE A 38 -6.10 -16.41 -9.50
C PHE A 38 -5.59 -17.78 -9.88
N GLY A 39 -6.31 -18.50 -10.73
CA GLY A 39 -5.80 -19.72 -11.35
C GLY A 39 -4.58 -19.43 -12.23
N TYR A 40 -3.66 -20.40 -12.32
CA TYR A 40 -2.49 -20.32 -13.19
C TYR A 40 -2.92 -20.30 -14.69
N ASP A 41 -2.37 -19.36 -15.45
CA ASP A 41 -2.72 -19.19 -16.86
C ASP A 41 -1.55 -18.65 -17.73
N ASP A 42 -1.86 -18.40 -18.99
CA ASP A 42 -0.89 -17.94 -19.97
C ASP A 42 -0.27 -16.57 -19.63
N SER A 43 -0.99 -15.68 -18.96
CA SER A 43 -0.42 -14.39 -18.54
C SER A 43 0.70 -14.57 -17.53
N MET A 44 0.51 -15.48 -16.57
CA MET A 44 1.53 -15.83 -15.59
C MET A 44 2.72 -16.53 -16.24
N ARG A 45 2.47 -17.43 -17.19
CA ARG A 45 3.53 -18.11 -17.97
C ARG A 45 4.39 -17.11 -18.72
N ARG A 46 3.77 -16.17 -19.44
CA ARG A 46 4.50 -15.12 -20.17
C ARG A 46 5.35 -14.26 -19.25
N TYR A 47 4.77 -13.82 -18.15
CA TYR A 47 5.48 -12.97 -17.17
C TYR A 47 6.66 -13.67 -16.51
N LEU A 48 6.47 -14.91 -16.05
CA LEU A 48 7.54 -15.71 -15.45
C LEU A 48 8.67 -15.96 -16.44
N THR A 49 8.34 -16.29 -17.68
CA THR A 49 9.34 -16.47 -18.76
C THR A 49 10.13 -15.18 -19.01
N ALA A 50 9.43 -14.05 -19.17
CA ALA A 50 10.04 -12.75 -19.46
C ALA A 50 10.93 -12.25 -18.31
N THR A 51 10.68 -12.69 -17.09
CA THR A 51 11.44 -12.34 -15.89
C THR A 51 12.53 -13.38 -15.50
N GLY A 52 12.88 -14.28 -16.43
CA GLY A 52 13.99 -15.24 -16.25
C GLY A 52 13.67 -16.43 -15.36
N ARG A 53 12.39 -16.78 -15.19
CA ARG A 53 11.90 -17.88 -14.34
C ARG A 53 11.28 -19.02 -15.17
N ALA A 54 11.89 -19.36 -16.30
CA ALA A 54 11.41 -20.41 -17.19
C ALA A 54 11.38 -21.81 -16.53
N ASP A 55 12.29 -22.06 -15.59
CA ASP A 55 12.32 -23.28 -14.78
C ASP A 55 11.08 -23.40 -13.87
N VAL A 56 10.60 -22.30 -13.33
CA VAL A 56 9.35 -22.24 -12.56
C VAL A 56 8.14 -22.52 -13.47
N VAL A 57 8.16 -21.97 -14.70
CA VAL A 57 7.11 -22.27 -15.69
C VAL A 57 7.08 -23.77 -16.03
N GLU A 58 8.24 -24.38 -16.29
CA GLU A 58 8.30 -25.82 -16.56
C GLU A 58 7.76 -26.66 -15.41
N ALA A 59 8.03 -26.25 -14.18
CA ALA A 59 7.50 -26.94 -13.00
C ALA A 59 5.96 -26.74 -12.87
N ALA A 60 5.48 -25.51 -13.06
CA ALA A 60 4.05 -25.18 -12.99
C ALA A 60 3.23 -25.88 -14.08
N ASP A 61 3.73 -25.93 -15.32
CA ASP A 61 3.04 -26.56 -16.44
C ASP A 61 2.82 -28.07 -16.20
N LYS A 62 3.70 -28.75 -15.46
CA LYS A 62 3.53 -30.16 -15.12
C LYS A 62 2.38 -30.43 -14.15
N VAL A 63 1.93 -29.41 -13.43
CA VAL A 63 0.90 -29.50 -12.40
C VAL A 63 -0.19 -28.44 -12.60
N ALA A 64 -0.33 -27.91 -13.82
CA ALA A 64 -1.23 -26.80 -14.14
C ALA A 64 -2.69 -27.07 -13.70
N ASP A 65 -3.16 -28.31 -13.84
CA ASP A 65 -4.52 -28.69 -13.45
C ASP A 65 -4.75 -28.59 -11.92
N TYR A 66 -3.69 -28.59 -11.13
CA TYR A 66 -3.75 -28.39 -9.67
C TYR A 66 -3.52 -26.94 -9.22
N LEU A 67 -3.22 -26.06 -10.17
CA LEU A 67 -2.99 -24.63 -9.90
C LEU A 67 -4.19 -23.76 -10.30
N THR A 68 -5.33 -24.37 -10.45
CA THR A 68 -6.63 -23.73 -10.71
C THR A 68 -7.71 -24.56 -10.01
N ALA A 69 -8.91 -24.00 -9.83
CA ALA A 69 -10.01 -24.78 -9.30
C ALA A 69 -10.48 -25.84 -10.32
N ASP A 70 -11.09 -26.90 -9.80
CA ASP A 70 -11.70 -27.93 -10.62
C ASP A 70 -12.79 -27.32 -11.53
N ALA A 71 -12.92 -27.84 -12.73
CA ALA A 71 -13.90 -27.34 -13.71
C ALA A 71 -15.35 -27.34 -13.18
N GLU A 72 -15.66 -28.27 -12.28
CA GLU A 72 -16.96 -28.37 -11.60
C GLU A 72 -17.24 -27.17 -10.72
N VAL A 73 -16.23 -26.61 -10.02
CA VAL A 73 -16.34 -25.42 -9.16
C VAL A 73 -16.73 -24.21 -9.99
N TYR A 74 -16.06 -24.00 -11.13
CA TYR A 74 -16.37 -22.87 -12.01
C TYR A 74 -17.68 -23.04 -12.79
N ALA A 75 -18.10 -24.28 -13.02
CA ALA A 75 -19.39 -24.55 -13.67
C ALA A 75 -20.59 -24.34 -12.72
N ASN A 76 -20.39 -24.48 -11.41
CA ASN A 76 -21.43 -24.40 -10.40
C ASN A 76 -21.00 -23.55 -9.19
N PRO A 77 -20.53 -22.30 -9.38
CA PRO A 77 -19.88 -21.53 -8.34
C PRO A 77 -20.71 -21.32 -7.09
N GLU A 78 -22.05 -21.18 -7.23
CA GLU A 78 -22.99 -21.01 -6.12
C GLU A 78 -23.03 -22.20 -5.14
N GLN A 79 -22.51 -23.37 -5.54
CA GLN A 79 -22.45 -24.56 -4.67
C GLN A 79 -21.17 -24.61 -3.82
N TYR A 80 -20.13 -23.90 -4.24
CA TYR A 80 -18.79 -24.01 -3.67
C TYR A 80 -18.31 -22.75 -2.97
N PHE A 81 -18.85 -21.57 -3.33
CA PHE A 81 -18.50 -20.30 -2.71
C PHE A 81 -19.62 -19.79 -1.78
N ASP A 82 -19.24 -19.19 -0.67
CA ASP A 82 -20.20 -18.59 0.26
C ASP A 82 -20.85 -17.33 -0.30
N GLU A 83 -20.15 -16.61 -1.16
CA GLU A 83 -20.62 -15.39 -1.83
C GLU A 83 -20.08 -15.33 -3.25
N LEU A 84 -20.91 -14.93 -4.18
CA LEU A 84 -20.55 -14.72 -5.58
C LEU A 84 -20.78 -13.27 -5.98
N ILE A 85 -19.72 -12.61 -6.46
CA ILE A 85 -19.77 -11.23 -6.97
C ILE A 85 -19.42 -11.26 -8.45
N GLU A 86 -20.36 -10.90 -9.31
CA GLU A 86 -20.15 -10.82 -10.75
C GLU A 86 -19.83 -9.40 -11.18
N ILE A 87 -18.75 -9.22 -11.94
CA ILE A 87 -18.31 -7.92 -12.47
C ILE A 87 -18.18 -8.03 -13.99
N ASN A 88 -19.01 -7.28 -14.71
CA ASN A 88 -18.90 -7.17 -16.17
C ASN A 88 -17.83 -6.15 -16.55
N LEU A 89 -16.65 -6.62 -16.96
CA LEU A 89 -15.53 -5.74 -17.34
C LEU A 89 -15.82 -4.89 -18.59
N THR A 90 -16.79 -5.29 -19.44
CA THR A 90 -17.17 -4.52 -20.64
C THR A 90 -17.95 -3.24 -20.27
N GLU A 91 -18.67 -3.27 -19.15
CA GLU A 91 -19.48 -2.15 -18.66
C GLU A 91 -18.77 -1.34 -17.57
N LEU A 92 -17.64 -1.87 -17.06
CA LEU A 92 -16.91 -1.25 -15.98
C LEU A 92 -16.22 0.03 -16.46
N GLU A 93 -16.61 1.17 -15.88
CA GLU A 93 -15.90 2.44 -16.05
C GLU A 93 -14.79 2.61 -14.98
N PRO A 94 -13.81 3.51 -15.17
CA PRO A 94 -12.81 3.80 -14.15
C PRO A 94 -13.44 4.31 -12.85
N TYR A 95 -12.87 3.88 -11.73
CA TYR A 95 -13.26 4.33 -10.38
C TYR A 95 -12.14 5.15 -9.75
N ILE A 96 -12.55 6.10 -8.92
CA ILE A 96 -11.67 6.89 -8.07
C ILE A 96 -12.08 6.63 -6.63
N ASN A 97 -11.16 6.08 -5.85
CA ASN A 97 -11.42 5.62 -4.48
C ASN A 97 -10.96 6.65 -3.46
N GLY A 98 -11.83 7.00 -2.53
CA GLY A 98 -11.51 7.92 -1.45
C GLY A 98 -12.48 9.11 -1.33
N PRO A 99 -12.10 10.14 -0.55
CA PRO A 99 -10.88 10.25 0.25
C PRO A 99 -11.01 9.56 1.62
N PHE A 100 -9.88 9.42 2.32
CA PHE A 100 -9.75 9.00 3.72
C PHE A 100 -10.14 7.56 4.06
N THR A 101 -10.65 6.80 3.12
CA THR A 101 -11.07 5.40 3.31
C THR A 101 -10.89 4.60 2.02
N PRO A 102 -10.54 3.32 2.07
CA PRO A 102 -10.52 2.43 0.92
C PRO A 102 -11.92 1.98 0.48
N ASP A 103 -12.93 2.18 1.32
CA ASP A 103 -14.29 1.64 1.11
C ASP A 103 -15.20 2.56 0.27
N ARG A 104 -14.65 3.65 -0.28
CA ARG A 104 -15.43 4.64 -1.03
C ARG A 104 -14.98 4.73 -2.48
N GLY A 105 -15.48 3.83 -3.31
CA GLY A 105 -15.28 3.89 -4.76
C GLY A 105 -16.35 4.75 -5.43
N THR A 106 -15.93 5.72 -6.25
CA THR A 106 -16.82 6.59 -7.04
C THR A 106 -16.53 6.37 -8.53
N PRO A 107 -17.52 6.00 -9.36
CA PRO A 107 -17.36 5.95 -10.80
C PRO A 107 -16.94 7.33 -11.34
N VAL A 108 -16.06 7.37 -12.32
CA VAL A 108 -15.56 8.66 -12.87
C VAL A 108 -16.70 9.53 -13.40
N SER A 109 -17.75 8.91 -13.96
CA SER A 109 -18.96 9.60 -14.44
C SER A 109 -19.75 10.32 -13.34
N LYS A 110 -19.55 9.93 -12.07
CA LYS A 110 -20.23 10.50 -10.88
C LYS A 110 -19.35 11.38 -10.03
N MET A 111 -18.06 11.49 -10.35
CA MET A 111 -17.09 12.18 -9.50
C MET A 111 -17.43 13.66 -9.33
N LYS A 112 -17.93 14.33 -10.37
CA LYS A 112 -18.35 15.74 -10.31
C LYS A 112 -19.47 15.97 -9.30
N GLU A 113 -20.48 15.10 -9.30
CA GLU A 113 -21.62 15.16 -8.39
C GLU A 113 -21.19 14.87 -6.94
N GLU A 114 -20.42 13.80 -6.74
CA GLU A 114 -19.95 13.40 -5.42
C GLU A 114 -18.97 14.39 -4.80
N ALA A 115 -18.10 14.98 -5.60
CA ALA A 115 -17.19 16.03 -5.14
C ALA A 115 -17.94 17.28 -4.66
N ALA A 116 -18.95 17.73 -5.44
CA ALA A 116 -19.78 18.87 -5.06
C ALA A 116 -20.59 18.59 -3.78
N LYS A 117 -21.20 17.42 -3.68
CA LYS A 117 -21.99 16.99 -2.50
C LYS A 117 -21.18 16.93 -1.21
N ASN A 118 -19.91 16.56 -1.29
CA ASN A 118 -19.03 16.35 -0.14
C ASN A 118 -18.05 17.51 0.09
N ASP A 119 -18.13 18.58 -0.67
CA ASP A 119 -17.21 19.74 -0.59
C ASP A 119 -15.73 19.32 -0.73
N TRP A 120 -15.44 18.43 -1.70
CA TRP A 120 -14.07 18.04 -1.99
C TRP A 120 -13.39 19.08 -2.88
N PRO A 121 -12.11 19.43 -2.60
CA PRO A 121 -11.36 20.32 -3.46
C PRO A 121 -11.19 19.70 -4.87
N ILE A 122 -11.66 20.42 -5.89
CA ILE A 122 -11.61 19.94 -7.29
C ILE A 122 -10.21 20.05 -7.87
N LYS A 123 -9.43 21.08 -7.47
CA LYS A 123 -8.08 21.29 -7.97
C LYS A 123 -7.18 20.15 -7.50
N VAL A 124 -6.57 19.44 -8.43
CA VAL A 124 -5.53 18.44 -8.16
C VAL A 124 -4.19 19.16 -8.03
N GLU A 125 -3.54 19.03 -6.89
CA GLU A 125 -2.22 19.62 -6.64
C GLU A 125 -1.08 18.70 -7.10
N TRP A 126 -1.26 17.38 -6.91
CA TRP A 126 -0.28 16.37 -7.28
C TRP A 126 -0.94 15.12 -7.87
N GLY A 127 -0.32 14.59 -8.93
CA GLY A 127 -0.51 13.22 -9.39
C GLY A 127 0.72 12.38 -9.06
N LEU A 128 0.54 11.19 -8.51
CA LEU A 128 1.64 10.29 -8.11
C LEU A 128 1.39 8.88 -8.64
N ILE A 129 2.26 8.38 -9.50
CA ILE A 129 2.24 6.99 -9.97
C ILE A 129 3.33 6.21 -9.24
N GLY A 130 2.98 5.10 -8.63
CA GLY A 130 3.87 4.23 -7.87
C GLY A 130 3.02 3.34 -6.97
N SER A 131 3.55 2.70 -6.06
CA SER A 131 4.87 2.27 -5.67
C SER A 131 5.08 0.81 -6.14
N CYS A 132 5.15 -0.18 -5.22
CA CYS A 132 5.15 -1.61 -5.61
C CYS A 132 3.79 -2.08 -6.16
N THR A 133 2.68 -1.36 -5.91
CA THR A 133 1.32 -1.75 -6.27
C THR A 133 1.02 -1.50 -7.74
N ASN A 134 1.24 -0.27 -8.23
CA ASN A 134 0.85 0.17 -9.59
C ASN A 134 1.95 0.99 -10.25
N SER A 135 3.09 0.39 -10.47
CA SER A 135 4.19 0.94 -11.28
C SER A 135 5.02 -0.16 -11.94
N SER A 136 4.34 -1.22 -12.38
CA SER A 136 4.92 -2.22 -13.27
C SER A 136 5.28 -1.60 -14.63
N TYR A 137 5.94 -2.37 -15.48
CA TYR A 137 6.22 -1.93 -16.85
C TYR A 137 4.91 -1.58 -17.60
N GLU A 138 3.89 -2.43 -17.48
CA GLU A 138 2.57 -2.20 -18.08
C GLU A 138 1.92 -0.92 -17.58
N ASP A 139 1.90 -0.69 -16.27
CA ASP A 139 1.34 0.51 -15.65
C ASP A 139 2.00 1.78 -16.19
N MET A 140 3.34 1.78 -16.23
CA MET A 140 4.11 2.91 -16.74
C MET A 140 3.93 3.11 -18.24
N SER A 141 3.80 2.02 -19.02
CA SER A 141 3.53 2.03 -20.45
C SER A 141 2.14 2.61 -20.75
N ARG A 142 1.12 2.23 -20.01
CA ARG A 142 -0.24 2.78 -20.14
C ARG A 142 -0.30 4.25 -19.75
N ALA A 143 0.30 4.62 -18.62
CA ALA A 143 0.32 6.01 -18.17
C ALA A 143 1.08 6.92 -19.14
N VAL A 144 2.22 6.48 -19.68
CA VAL A 144 2.98 7.28 -20.65
C VAL A 144 2.24 7.49 -21.97
N SER A 145 1.30 6.60 -22.34
CA SER A 145 0.47 6.83 -23.53
C SER A 145 -0.40 8.07 -23.40
N ILE A 146 -0.94 8.34 -22.20
CA ILE A 146 -1.68 9.58 -21.90
C ILE A 146 -0.75 10.80 -21.91
N VAL A 147 0.43 10.66 -21.33
CA VAL A 147 1.47 11.71 -21.36
C VAL A 147 1.87 12.07 -22.79
N ASN A 148 2.13 11.09 -23.65
CA ASN A 148 2.48 11.31 -25.05
C ASN A 148 1.34 12.00 -25.80
N GLN A 149 0.09 11.60 -25.57
CA GLN A 149 -1.07 12.29 -26.14
C GLN A 149 -1.12 13.75 -25.70
N ALA A 150 -0.87 14.06 -24.43
CA ALA A 150 -0.85 15.44 -23.94
C ALA A 150 0.25 16.27 -24.62
N VAL A 151 1.45 15.70 -24.82
CA VAL A 151 2.54 16.35 -25.57
C VAL A 151 2.11 16.64 -27.02
N GLU A 152 1.54 15.63 -27.69
CA GLU A 152 1.07 15.76 -29.09
C GLU A 152 -0.06 16.78 -29.25
N LEU A 153 -0.95 16.86 -28.26
CA LEU A 153 -2.09 17.76 -28.22
C LEU A 153 -1.71 19.17 -27.74
N GLY A 154 -0.48 19.38 -27.28
CA GLY A 154 -0.01 20.68 -26.78
C GLY A 154 -0.66 21.07 -25.45
N ILE A 155 -0.73 20.14 -24.50
CA ILE A 155 -1.30 20.37 -23.17
C ILE A 155 -0.18 20.40 -22.14
N THR A 156 -0.06 21.49 -21.40
CA THR A 156 0.80 21.58 -20.21
C THR A 156 0.05 21.07 -18.98
N PRO A 157 0.64 20.18 -18.15
CA PRO A 157 0.02 19.69 -16.93
C PRO A 157 -0.37 20.83 -15.99
N LYS A 158 -1.53 20.69 -15.35
CA LYS A 158 -2.05 21.69 -14.40
C LYS A 158 -1.74 21.34 -12.94
N ALA A 159 -1.29 20.12 -12.68
CA ALA A 159 -0.84 19.66 -11.37
C ALA A 159 0.64 19.27 -11.42
N GLU A 160 1.31 19.28 -10.27
CA GLU A 160 2.61 18.66 -10.11
C GLU A 160 2.48 17.15 -10.36
N PHE A 161 3.50 16.54 -10.96
CA PHE A 161 3.45 15.12 -11.31
C PHE A 161 4.71 14.39 -10.88
N GLY A 162 4.54 13.22 -10.29
CA GLY A 162 5.63 12.38 -9.83
C GLY A 162 5.43 10.92 -10.20
N ILE A 163 6.53 10.23 -10.49
CA ILE A 163 6.55 8.78 -10.69
C ILE A 163 7.55 8.12 -9.76
N ASN A 164 7.17 6.94 -9.28
CA ASN A 164 7.98 6.13 -8.38
C ASN A 164 8.00 4.69 -8.94
N PRO A 165 9.00 4.34 -9.79
CA PRO A 165 9.07 3.02 -10.42
C PRO A 165 9.06 1.88 -9.40
N GLY A 166 8.46 0.74 -9.74
CA GLY A 166 8.24 -0.37 -8.82
C GLY A 166 9.50 -1.10 -8.37
N SER A 167 10.58 -1.01 -9.14
CA SER A 167 11.89 -1.58 -8.83
C SER A 167 12.98 -0.92 -9.65
N GLU A 168 14.25 -1.13 -9.30
CA GLU A 168 15.37 -0.68 -10.12
C GLU A 168 15.36 -1.35 -11.50
N GLN A 169 14.96 -2.61 -11.60
CA GLN A 169 14.83 -3.27 -12.89
C GLN A 169 13.78 -2.58 -13.77
N ILE A 170 12.64 -2.23 -13.22
CA ILE A 170 11.61 -1.46 -13.94
C ILE A 170 12.17 -0.09 -14.31
N ARG A 171 12.82 0.62 -13.39
CA ARG A 171 13.40 1.94 -13.66
C ARG A 171 14.38 1.91 -14.85
N TYR A 172 15.34 0.99 -14.87
CA TYR A 172 16.27 0.86 -15.99
C TYR A 172 15.59 0.46 -17.29
N THR A 173 14.57 -0.39 -17.22
CA THR A 173 13.83 -0.82 -18.40
C THR A 173 13.05 0.33 -19.02
N ILE A 174 12.30 1.09 -18.23
CA ILE A 174 11.51 2.24 -18.70
C ILE A 174 12.41 3.44 -19.11
N GLU A 175 13.60 3.58 -18.51
CA GLU A 175 14.60 4.55 -18.93
C GLU A 175 15.14 4.19 -20.32
N ARG A 176 15.57 2.94 -20.53
CA ARG A 176 16.03 2.43 -21.82
C ARG A 176 14.97 2.61 -22.92
N ASP A 177 13.71 2.37 -22.61
CA ASP A 177 12.60 2.42 -23.57
C ASP A 177 12.04 3.83 -23.76
N GLY A 178 12.64 4.85 -23.12
CA GLY A 178 12.31 6.26 -23.30
C GLY A 178 11.05 6.73 -22.55
N ILE A 179 10.48 5.88 -21.71
CA ILE A 179 9.27 6.20 -20.92
C ILE A 179 9.57 7.31 -19.90
N ILE A 180 10.72 7.23 -19.18
CA ILE A 180 11.13 8.29 -18.23
C ILE A 180 11.30 9.62 -18.98
N ALA A 181 11.97 9.63 -20.12
CA ALA A 181 12.16 10.86 -20.90
C ALA A 181 10.85 11.49 -21.37
N ALA A 182 9.81 10.70 -21.64
CA ALA A 182 8.50 11.21 -21.98
C ALA A 182 7.82 11.88 -20.76
N PHE A 183 7.89 11.29 -19.59
CA PHE A 183 7.40 11.90 -18.35
C PHE A 183 8.15 13.19 -18.01
N GLU A 184 9.48 13.22 -18.15
CA GLU A 184 10.31 14.40 -17.89
C GLU A 184 9.97 15.58 -18.80
N LYS A 185 9.53 15.34 -20.04
CA LYS A 185 9.03 16.42 -20.93
C LYS A 185 7.82 17.14 -20.37
N MET A 186 7.06 16.48 -19.51
CA MET A 186 5.90 17.05 -18.83
C MET A 186 6.24 17.59 -17.42
N GLY A 187 7.53 17.75 -17.10
CA GLY A 187 7.99 18.25 -15.80
C GLY A 187 7.86 17.25 -14.65
N THR A 188 7.64 15.98 -14.96
CA THR A 188 7.44 14.94 -13.96
C THR A 188 8.69 14.71 -13.11
N LYS A 189 8.53 14.61 -11.80
CA LYS A 189 9.60 14.26 -10.86
C LYS A 189 9.73 12.74 -10.76
N VAL A 190 10.93 12.21 -10.95
CA VAL A 190 11.22 10.78 -10.77
C VAL A 190 11.75 10.57 -9.35
N PHE A 191 10.98 9.87 -8.52
CA PHE A 191 11.36 9.52 -7.17
C PHE A 191 12.24 8.26 -7.16
N THR A 192 13.01 8.08 -6.09
CA THR A 192 13.73 6.82 -5.84
C THR A 192 12.76 5.67 -5.58
N ASN A 193 13.20 4.44 -5.88
CA ASN A 193 12.43 3.22 -5.65
C ASN A 193 12.32 2.92 -4.16
N ALA A 194 11.46 3.63 -3.49
CA ALA A 194 11.16 3.48 -2.07
C ALA A 194 9.69 3.78 -1.83
N CYS A 195 9.17 3.39 -0.68
CA CYS A 195 7.76 3.64 -0.37
C CYS A 195 7.42 5.14 -0.31
N GLY A 196 8.34 6.00 0.16
CA GLY A 196 8.20 7.47 0.10
C GLY A 196 6.80 7.99 0.45
N PRO A 197 6.12 8.66 -0.51
CA PRO A 197 4.77 9.18 -0.32
C PRO A 197 3.73 8.11 0.05
N CYS A 198 3.91 6.86 -0.40
CA CYS A 198 2.99 5.77 -0.11
C CYS A 198 2.85 5.48 1.40
N ILE A 199 3.88 5.76 2.20
CA ILE A 199 3.88 5.51 3.66
C ILE A 199 4.06 6.78 4.50
N GLY A 200 3.87 7.95 3.91
CA GLY A 200 4.00 9.22 4.63
C GLY A 200 5.44 9.68 4.87
N GLN A 201 6.40 9.15 4.14
CA GLN A 201 7.79 9.62 4.10
C GLN A 201 7.99 10.62 2.95
N TRP A 202 7.18 11.64 2.93
CA TRP A 202 7.20 12.69 1.93
C TRP A 202 7.07 14.06 2.59
N ASP A 203 8.13 14.83 2.53
CA ASP A 203 8.11 16.25 2.91
C ASP A 203 7.66 17.06 1.70
N ARG A 204 6.34 17.20 1.57
CA ARG A 204 5.73 17.93 0.48
C ARG A 204 5.89 19.43 0.71
N GLU A 205 6.70 20.05 -0.12
CA GLU A 205 6.86 21.50 -0.12
C GLU A 205 5.56 22.21 -0.56
N GLY A 206 5.29 23.40 -0.02
CA GLY A 206 4.18 24.26 -0.42
C GLY A 206 2.79 23.82 0.03
N ALA A 207 2.67 22.75 0.82
CA ALA A 207 1.38 22.32 1.36
C ALA A 207 1.06 23.07 2.67
N ASP A 208 0.05 23.92 2.65
CA ASP A 208 -0.48 24.51 3.88
C ASP A 208 -1.31 23.45 4.65
N LYS A 209 -0.91 23.19 5.90
CA LYS A 209 -1.60 22.21 6.77
C LYS A 209 -3.01 22.67 7.20
N GLY A 210 -3.31 23.95 7.06
CA GLY A 210 -4.63 24.54 7.34
C GLY A 210 -5.63 24.40 6.20
N GLU A 211 -5.16 24.17 4.96
CA GLU A 211 -6.00 24.17 3.77
C GLU A 211 -6.34 22.76 3.26
N LYS A 212 -7.60 22.60 2.84
CA LYS A 212 -8.01 21.39 2.10
C LYS A 212 -7.33 21.40 0.73
N ASN A 213 -6.77 20.27 0.35
CA ASN A 213 -6.17 20.08 -0.96
C ASN A 213 -6.40 18.65 -1.45
N THR A 214 -6.26 18.42 -2.76
CA THR A 214 -6.46 17.12 -3.38
C THR A 214 -5.18 16.63 -4.04
N ILE A 215 -4.84 15.37 -3.78
CA ILE A 215 -3.85 14.60 -4.52
C ILE A 215 -4.51 13.34 -5.09
N VAL A 216 -4.05 12.91 -6.26
CA VAL A 216 -4.46 11.64 -6.87
C VAL A 216 -3.24 10.74 -7.02
N HIS A 217 -3.38 9.45 -6.71
CA HIS A 217 -2.26 8.53 -6.78
C HIS A 217 -2.68 7.09 -7.08
N SER A 218 -1.74 6.28 -7.52
CA SER A 218 -1.94 4.85 -7.77
C SER A 218 -1.41 3.94 -6.66
N PHE A 219 -1.15 4.48 -5.47
CA PHE A 219 -0.77 3.71 -4.31
C PHE A 219 -1.96 2.89 -3.77
N ASN A 220 -1.74 2.11 -2.72
CA ASN A 220 -2.77 1.24 -2.17
C ASN A 220 -3.60 1.84 -1.03
N ARG A 221 -3.23 3.00 -0.45
CA ARG A 221 -3.90 3.56 0.74
C ARG A 221 -4.07 5.07 0.67
N ASN A 222 -5.21 5.54 1.20
CA ASN A 222 -5.62 6.94 1.19
C ASN A 222 -6.10 7.46 2.55
N PHE A 223 -5.71 6.83 3.65
CA PHE A 223 -6.07 7.30 4.99
C PHE A 223 -5.57 8.71 5.26
N SER A 224 -6.23 9.41 6.18
CA SER A 224 -5.79 10.74 6.61
C SER A 224 -4.32 10.74 7.03
N LYS A 225 -3.58 11.77 6.61
CA LYS A 225 -2.14 11.92 6.84
C LYS A 225 -1.23 10.88 6.17
N ARG A 226 -1.80 9.95 5.39
CA ARG A 226 -1.03 8.82 4.85
C ARG A 226 0.05 9.22 3.86
N ALA A 227 -0.20 10.22 3.00
CA ALA A 227 0.73 10.60 1.95
C ALA A 227 1.82 11.59 2.43
N ASP A 228 1.41 12.74 3.00
CA ASP A 228 2.26 13.89 3.31
C ASP A 228 2.18 14.33 4.79
N GLY A 229 1.50 13.56 5.63
CA GLY A 229 1.30 13.91 7.04
C GLY A 229 0.28 15.02 7.30
N ASN A 230 -0.32 15.61 6.26
CA ASN A 230 -1.32 16.67 6.37
C ASN A 230 -2.73 16.06 6.52
N PRO A 231 -3.48 16.37 7.61
CA PRO A 231 -4.83 15.83 7.80
C PRO A 231 -5.85 16.37 6.80
N ASN A 232 -5.57 17.49 6.14
CA ASN A 232 -6.47 18.15 5.18
C ASN A 232 -6.18 17.76 3.72
N THR A 233 -5.21 16.89 3.47
CA THR A 233 -4.95 16.34 2.15
C THR A 233 -5.97 15.24 1.84
N HIS A 234 -6.84 15.50 0.87
CA HIS A 234 -7.79 14.56 0.30
C HIS A 234 -7.04 13.70 -0.72
N ALA A 235 -6.64 12.51 -0.30
CA ALA A 235 -5.92 11.56 -1.14
C ALA A 235 -6.90 10.59 -1.80
N PHE A 236 -6.82 10.48 -3.13
CA PHE A 236 -7.65 9.58 -3.92
C PHE A 236 -6.79 8.55 -4.64
N VAL A 237 -7.27 7.31 -4.68
CA VAL A 237 -6.62 6.20 -5.37
C VAL A 237 -7.32 5.90 -6.67
N THR A 238 -6.57 5.78 -7.75
CA THR A 238 -7.07 5.35 -9.06
C THR A 238 -5.96 4.69 -9.87
N SER A 239 -6.25 4.22 -11.09
CA SER A 239 -5.26 3.60 -11.96
C SER A 239 -4.18 4.59 -12.43
N PRO A 240 -2.97 4.13 -12.80
CA PRO A 240 -1.87 4.99 -13.26
C PRO A 240 -2.23 5.91 -14.41
N GLU A 241 -2.93 5.42 -15.42
CA GLU A 241 -3.39 6.22 -16.56
C GLU A 241 -4.43 7.28 -16.17
N MET A 242 -5.29 6.97 -15.20
CA MET A 242 -6.22 7.95 -14.64
C MET A 242 -5.49 9.02 -13.85
N VAL A 243 -4.48 8.64 -13.05
CA VAL A 243 -3.62 9.61 -12.34
C VAL A 243 -2.98 10.57 -13.34
N ALA A 244 -2.44 10.06 -14.46
CA ALA A 244 -1.85 10.89 -15.51
C ALA A 244 -2.88 11.87 -16.10
N ALA A 245 -4.08 11.39 -16.45
CA ALA A 245 -5.14 12.22 -17.01
C ALA A 245 -5.61 13.33 -16.05
N LEU A 246 -5.80 12.98 -14.76
CA LEU A 246 -6.21 13.93 -13.72
C LEU A 246 -5.12 14.93 -13.37
N ALA A 247 -3.85 14.55 -13.37
CA ALA A 247 -2.74 15.48 -13.17
C ALA A 247 -2.59 16.46 -14.34
N ILE A 248 -2.76 15.99 -15.58
CA ILE A 248 -2.71 16.82 -16.78
C ILE A 248 -3.89 17.81 -16.81
N SER A 249 -5.11 17.35 -16.52
CA SER A 249 -6.28 18.22 -16.45
C SER A 249 -6.25 19.18 -15.26
N GLY A 250 -5.57 18.80 -14.16
CA GLY A 250 -5.57 19.52 -12.88
C GLY A 250 -6.91 19.45 -12.13
N ARG A 251 -7.81 18.53 -12.49
CA ARG A 251 -9.16 18.47 -11.95
C ARG A 251 -9.55 17.05 -11.54
N LEU A 252 -10.06 16.91 -10.32
CA LEU A 252 -10.57 15.65 -9.78
C LEU A 252 -11.84 15.17 -10.50
N ASP A 253 -12.67 16.08 -10.94
CA ASP A 253 -13.95 15.85 -11.59
C ASP A 253 -13.87 15.69 -13.13
N PHE A 254 -12.66 15.57 -13.67
CA PHE A 254 -12.44 15.36 -15.09
C PHE A 254 -12.67 13.89 -15.47
N ASN A 255 -13.56 13.67 -16.44
CA ASN A 255 -13.77 12.34 -17.02
C ASN A 255 -13.01 12.22 -18.35
N PRO A 256 -11.87 11.52 -18.42
CA PRO A 256 -11.08 11.44 -19.65
C PRO A 256 -11.76 10.69 -20.81
N ILE A 257 -12.88 10.00 -20.54
CA ILE A 257 -13.64 9.26 -21.55
C ILE A 257 -14.60 10.18 -22.33
N THR A 258 -15.13 11.22 -21.66
CA THR A 258 -16.21 12.06 -22.21
C THR A 258 -15.86 13.52 -22.31
N ASP A 259 -14.95 14.00 -21.46
CA ASP A 259 -14.68 15.43 -21.33
C ASP A 259 -13.58 15.88 -22.29
N LYS A 260 -13.70 17.12 -22.74
CA LYS A 260 -12.67 17.81 -23.50
C LYS A 260 -11.81 18.68 -22.59
N LEU A 261 -10.57 18.87 -22.98
CA LEU A 261 -9.62 19.81 -22.39
C LEU A 261 -9.34 20.93 -23.40
N LEU A 262 -8.96 22.11 -22.89
CA LEU A 262 -8.34 23.14 -23.71
C LEU A 262 -6.84 22.91 -23.74
N ASN A 263 -6.25 22.81 -24.93
CA ASN A 263 -4.82 22.82 -25.09
C ASN A 263 -4.23 24.23 -24.87
N ASP A 264 -2.91 24.37 -24.93
CA ASP A 264 -2.25 25.67 -24.69
C ASP A 264 -2.54 26.71 -25.76
N ASN A 265 -3.08 26.30 -26.91
CA ASN A 265 -3.56 27.21 -27.98
C ASN A 265 -5.05 27.59 -27.83
N GLY A 266 -5.74 27.04 -26.83
CA GLY A 266 -7.17 27.27 -26.60
C GLY A 266 -8.10 26.40 -27.44
N GLU A 267 -7.61 25.35 -28.07
CA GLU A 267 -8.39 24.40 -28.86
C GLU A 267 -8.94 23.27 -27.96
N GLU A 268 -10.18 22.86 -28.21
CA GLU A 268 -10.78 21.72 -27.55
C GLU A 268 -10.20 20.40 -28.08
N VAL A 269 -9.63 19.61 -27.18
CA VAL A 269 -9.03 18.30 -27.46
C VAL A 269 -9.54 17.25 -26.47
N MET A 270 -9.43 15.98 -26.84
CA MET A 270 -9.86 14.86 -26.01
C MET A 270 -8.82 13.74 -26.06
N PHE A 271 -8.62 13.06 -24.93
CA PHE A 271 -7.79 11.86 -24.89
C PHE A 271 -8.45 10.69 -25.62
N LYS A 272 -7.62 9.87 -26.23
CA LYS A 272 -8.00 8.53 -26.69
C LYS A 272 -7.76 7.53 -25.54
N PRO A 273 -8.41 6.35 -25.57
CA PRO A 273 -8.15 5.30 -24.60
C PRO A 273 -6.64 5.02 -24.44
N PRO A 274 -6.16 4.80 -23.22
CA PRO A 274 -4.76 4.49 -22.97
C PRO A 274 -4.39 3.14 -23.60
N PHE A 275 -3.15 3.08 -24.05
CA PHE A 275 -2.57 1.88 -24.65
C PHE A 275 -1.22 1.62 -23.97
N GLY A 276 -0.82 0.36 -23.81
CA GLY A 276 0.47 0.02 -23.22
C GLY A 276 0.82 -1.45 -23.44
N ASP A 277 2.13 -1.72 -23.45
CA ASP A 277 2.64 -3.08 -23.57
C ASP A 277 2.64 -3.77 -22.20
N GLU A 278 2.16 -5.01 -22.17
CA GLU A 278 2.18 -5.86 -20.97
C GLU A 278 3.62 -6.11 -20.50
N LEU A 279 4.51 -6.35 -21.45
CA LEU A 279 5.91 -6.70 -21.22
C LEU A 279 6.82 -5.90 -22.16
N PRO A 280 8.05 -5.56 -21.74
CA PRO A 280 8.98 -4.86 -22.61
C PRO A 280 9.40 -5.74 -23.80
N THR A 281 9.22 -5.22 -25.02
CA THR A 281 9.52 -5.96 -26.27
C THR A 281 10.98 -6.39 -26.40
N LYS A 282 11.90 -5.67 -25.72
CA LYS A 282 13.34 -5.99 -25.68
C LYS A 282 13.75 -6.77 -24.43
N GLY A 283 12.76 -7.32 -23.70
CA GLY A 283 12.98 -7.93 -22.39
C GLY A 283 13.28 -6.89 -21.29
N PHE A 284 13.32 -7.34 -20.06
CA PHE A 284 13.68 -6.48 -18.92
C PHE A 284 15.19 -6.18 -18.95
N GLU A 285 15.54 -4.95 -18.59
CA GLU A 285 16.94 -4.56 -18.45
C GLU A 285 17.53 -5.21 -17.20
N VAL A 286 18.69 -5.82 -17.37
CA VAL A 286 19.43 -6.46 -16.27
C VAL A 286 20.67 -5.63 -15.97
N LYS A 287 20.54 -4.62 -15.13
CA LYS A 287 21.67 -3.87 -14.56
C LYS A 287 21.66 -4.06 -13.06
N ASP A 288 22.82 -4.29 -12.51
CA ASP A 288 22.99 -4.37 -11.05
C ASP A 288 24.11 -3.45 -10.56
N PRO A 289 23.98 -2.11 -10.78
CA PRO A 289 25.02 -1.18 -10.38
C PRO A 289 25.03 -0.92 -8.86
N GLY A 290 24.01 -1.39 -8.14
CA GLY A 290 23.84 -1.15 -6.70
C GLY A 290 24.17 -2.36 -5.83
N PHE A 291 24.34 -3.55 -6.41
CA PHE A 291 24.66 -4.73 -5.63
C PHE A 291 26.08 -4.67 -5.09
N GLN A 292 26.21 -4.70 -3.79
CA GLN A 292 27.48 -4.87 -3.10
C GLN A 292 27.50 -6.23 -2.42
N ALA A 293 28.31 -7.13 -2.93
CA ALA A 293 28.45 -8.44 -2.33
C ALA A 293 28.94 -8.31 -0.88
N PRO A 294 28.36 -9.08 0.06
CA PRO A 294 28.88 -9.12 1.42
C PRO A 294 30.30 -9.69 1.41
N ALA A 295 31.11 -9.32 2.40
CA ALA A 295 32.43 -9.91 2.58
C ALA A 295 32.30 -11.43 2.70
N ALA A 296 33.19 -12.18 2.05
CA ALA A 296 33.22 -13.64 2.11
C ALA A 296 33.34 -14.18 3.54
N ASN A 297 34.01 -13.42 4.42
CA ASN A 297 34.06 -13.68 5.85
C ASN A 297 33.73 -12.38 6.60
N GLY A 298 32.55 -12.32 7.18
CA GLY A 298 32.07 -11.19 7.98
C GLY A 298 32.33 -11.29 9.48
N SER A 299 33.04 -12.33 9.95
CA SER A 299 33.23 -12.59 11.39
C SER A 299 33.98 -11.47 12.13
N SER A 300 34.80 -10.69 11.43
CA SER A 300 35.54 -9.54 11.98
C SER A 300 34.77 -8.22 11.89
N VAL A 301 33.62 -8.19 11.22
CA VAL A 301 32.82 -6.97 11.05
C VAL A 301 32.06 -6.68 12.34
N GLN A 302 32.30 -5.48 12.88
CA GLN A 302 31.57 -4.97 14.06
C GLN A 302 30.59 -3.89 13.63
N VAL A 303 29.35 -4.04 14.07
CA VAL A 303 28.34 -2.99 13.92
C VAL A 303 28.53 -1.99 15.05
N ILE A 304 28.91 -0.76 14.72
CA ILE A 304 29.14 0.31 15.69
C ILE A 304 27.96 1.26 15.66
N VAL A 305 27.29 1.43 16.80
CA VAL A 305 26.21 2.39 17.00
C VAL A 305 26.61 3.32 18.11
N SER A 306 26.48 4.65 17.91
CA SER A 306 26.71 5.63 18.96
C SER A 306 25.78 5.36 20.15
N PRO A 307 26.28 5.35 21.39
CA PRO A 307 25.44 5.21 22.58
C PRO A 307 24.35 6.26 22.69
N ASP A 308 24.60 7.46 22.16
CA ASP A 308 23.67 8.59 22.20
C ASP A 308 22.73 8.65 20.99
N SER A 309 22.75 7.62 20.11
CA SER A 309 21.90 7.60 18.95
C SER A 309 20.43 7.47 19.34
N SER A 310 19.60 8.42 18.92
CA SER A 310 18.14 8.31 19.05
C SER A 310 17.49 7.49 17.93
N ARG A 311 18.24 7.18 16.85
CA ARG A 311 17.72 6.54 15.64
C ARG A 311 18.15 5.09 15.47
N LEU A 312 19.26 4.70 16.06
CA LEU A 312 19.85 3.37 15.95
C LEU A 312 20.08 2.78 17.34
N GLN A 313 19.85 1.50 17.48
CA GLN A 313 20.09 0.71 18.69
C GLN A 313 20.65 -0.65 18.32
N LEU A 314 21.67 -1.12 19.02
CA LEU A 314 22.03 -2.54 18.97
C LEU A 314 20.99 -3.34 19.75
N LEU A 315 20.37 -4.30 19.07
CA LEU A 315 19.38 -5.17 19.70
C LEU A 315 20.03 -6.36 20.36
N GLU A 316 19.70 -6.56 21.64
CA GLU A 316 19.91 -7.86 22.29
C GLU A 316 18.92 -8.89 21.71
N PRO A 317 19.37 -10.11 21.36
CA PRO A 317 18.49 -11.15 20.90
C PRO A 317 17.37 -11.44 21.91
N PHE A 318 16.15 -11.58 21.43
CA PHE A 318 15.05 -12.01 22.28
C PHE A 318 15.29 -13.40 22.82
N GLN A 319 15.14 -13.54 24.13
CA GLN A 319 15.28 -14.86 24.75
C GLN A 319 14.13 -15.78 24.31
N PRO A 320 14.41 -17.08 24.04
CA PRO A 320 13.37 -18.05 23.79
C PRO A 320 12.46 -18.22 25.01
N TRP A 321 11.28 -18.81 24.78
CA TRP A 321 10.42 -19.19 25.90
C TRP A 321 11.12 -20.24 26.77
N ASP A 322 11.07 -20.04 28.08
CA ASP A 322 11.71 -20.89 29.10
C ASP A 322 10.92 -22.16 29.43
N GLY A 323 9.79 -22.39 28.76
CA GLY A 323 8.90 -23.55 29.00
C GLY A 323 7.97 -23.35 30.21
N GLN A 324 8.05 -22.26 30.94
CA GLN A 324 7.23 -22.00 32.12
C GLN A 324 5.91 -21.34 31.81
N ASN A 325 4.87 -21.65 32.57
CA ASN A 325 3.58 -20.99 32.46
C ASN A 325 3.67 -19.51 32.86
N ILE A 326 2.99 -18.68 32.11
CA ILE A 326 2.87 -17.24 32.42
C ILE A 326 1.85 -17.09 33.55
N THR A 327 2.30 -16.62 34.72
CA THR A 327 1.45 -16.42 35.88
C THR A 327 1.44 -14.96 36.31
N GLY A 328 0.33 -14.51 36.90
CA GLY A 328 0.23 -13.13 37.44
C GLY A 328 0.21 -12.01 36.41
N ALA A 329 0.03 -12.35 35.11
CA ALA A 329 0.00 -11.37 34.05
C ALA A 329 -1.13 -10.34 34.23
N LYS A 330 -0.82 -9.06 33.98
CA LYS A 330 -1.81 -7.97 34.00
C LYS A 330 -2.38 -7.76 32.63
N LEU A 331 -3.68 -7.48 32.53
CA LEU A 331 -4.30 -7.00 31.30
C LEU A 331 -3.84 -5.57 31.07
N LEU A 332 -3.09 -5.35 29.98
CA LEU A 332 -2.64 -4.02 29.57
C LEU A 332 -3.79 -3.25 28.93
N ILE A 333 -4.38 -3.83 27.90
CA ILE A 333 -5.50 -3.25 27.15
C ILE A 333 -6.42 -4.37 26.65
N LYS A 334 -7.72 -4.07 26.61
CA LYS A 334 -8.69 -4.79 25.79
C LYS A 334 -9.06 -3.86 24.64
N ALA A 335 -8.42 -4.09 23.47
CA ALA A 335 -8.72 -3.34 22.27
C ALA A 335 -10.15 -3.64 21.79
N PHE A 336 -10.89 -2.60 21.44
CA PHE A 336 -12.24 -2.67 20.92
C PHE A 336 -12.27 -2.51 19.41
N GLY A 337 -13.00 -3.39 18.74
CA GLY A 337 -13.18 -3.34 17.30
C GLY A 337 -11.87 -3.51 16.52
N LYS A 338 -11.73 -2.77 15.43
CA LYS A 338 -10.62 -2.86 14.51
C LYS A 338 -9.28 -2.42 15.16
N CYS A 339 -8.30 -3.30 15.16
CA CYS A 339 -6.95 -3.01 15.65
C CYS A 339 -5.92 -3.38 14.58
N THR A 340 -5.65 -2.43 13.69
CA THR A 340 -4.71 -2.59 12.58
C THR A 340 -3.25 -2.48 13.05
N THR A 341 -2.30 -2.82 12.17
CA THR A 341 -0.87 -2.58 12.43
C THR A 341 -0.56 -1.09 12.62
N ASP A 342 -1.34 -0.17 12.03
CA ASP A 342 -1.24 1.27 12.30
C ASP A 342 -1.70 1.67 13.71
N HIS A 343 -2.63 0.92 14.30
CA HIS A 343 -3.01 1.12 15.70
C HIS A 343 -1.99 0.57 16.68
N ILE A 344 -1.25 -0.48 16.29
CA ILE A 344 -0.23 -1.13 17.12
C ILE A 344 1.11 -0.42 17.04
N SER A 345 1.57 -0.11 15.82
CA SER A 345 2.83 0.58 15.55
C SER A 345 2.65 1.52 14.37
N MET A 346 2.38 2.78 14.65
CA MET A 346 2.10 3.79 13.62
C MET A 346 3.31 4.04 12.73
N ALA A 347 3.04 4.29 11.45
CA ALA A 347 3.99 4.84 10.48
C ALA A 347 4.14 6.37 10.62
N GLY A 348 4.54 7.05 9.56
CA GLY A 348 4.71 8.49 9.52
C GLY A 348 5.91 8.96 10.34
N PRO A 349 5.79 9.98 11.21
CA PRO A 349 6.90 10.53 11.97
C PRO A 349 7.65 9.53 12.86
N TRP A 350 7.00 8.43 13.24
CA TRP A 350 7.61 7.38 14.05
C TRP A 350 8.67 6.57 13.29
N LEU A 351 8.60 6.51 11.98
CA LEU A 351 9.54 5.76 11.14
C LEU A 351 10.99 6.26 11.26
N ARG A 352 11.20 7.48 11.74
CA ARG A 352 12.55 7.98 12.06
C ARG A 352 13.26 7.14 13.14
N PHE A 353 12.50 6.41 13.97
CA PHE A 353 13.00 5.55 15.03
C PHE A 353 13.02 4.07 14.67
N ARG A 354 12.74 3.70 13.40
CA ARG A 354 12.63 2.29 12.98
C ARG A 354 13.88 1.44 13.26
N GLY A 355 15.04 2.05 13.38
CA GLY A 355 16.29 1.40 13.75
C GLY A 355 16.58 1.42 15.28
N HIS A 356 15.66 1.95 16.10
CA HIS A 356 15.81 2.07 17.55
C HIS A 356 14.55 1.53 18.24
N LEU A 357 14.54 0.23 18.55
CA LEU A 357 13.36 -0.47 19.04
C LEU A 357 12.78 0.15 20.31
N ASP A 358 13.62 0.57 21.26
CA ASP A 358 13.12 1.19 22.48
C ASP A 358 12.40 2.52 22.24
N ASN A 359 12.94 3.36 21.35
CA ASN A 359 12.32 4.65 21.03
C ASN A 359 11.03 4.50 20.24
N ILE A 360 10.99 3.60 19.23
CA ILE A 360 9.76 3.39 18.46
C ILE A 360 8.67 2.75 19.30
N SER A 361 9.03 1.96 20.33
CA SER A 361 8.07 1.36 21.25
C SER A 361 7.24 2.37 22.07
N ASN A 362 7.58 3.66 22.02
CA ASN A 362 6.73 4.71 22.59
C ASN A 362 5.44 4.96 21.79
N ASN A 363 5.28 4.33 20.61
CA ASN A 363 4.01 4.34 19.86
C ASN A 363 3.19 3.05 20.03
N MET A 364 3.64 2.10 20.83
CA MET A 364 2.97 0.83 21.01
C MET A 364 1.51 0.99 21.44
N LEU A 365 0.59 0.53 20.59
CA LEU A 365 -0.86 0.51 20.85
C LEU A 365 -1.51 1.88 21.15
N ILE A 366 -0.86 2.98 20.81
CA ILE A 366 -1.43 4.32 21.05
C ILE A 366 -2.66 4.61 20.17
N GLY A 367 -2.82 3.90 19.06
CA GLY A 367 -3.99 3.99 18.19
C GLY A 367 -5.14 3.04 18.55
N ALA A 368 -4.90 2.07 19.43
CA ALA A 368 -5.92 1.11 19.83
C ALA A 368 -6.94 1.74 20.80
N GLU A 369 -8.23 1.55 20.50
CA GLU A 369 -9.30 1.97 21.39
C GLU A 369 -9.47 0.98 22.55
N ASN A 370 -9.54 1.51 23.79
CA ASN A 370 -9.71 0.69 24.96
C ASN A 370 -11.21 0.46 25.26
N ALA A 371 -11.64 -0.79 25.25
CA ALA A 371 -13.04 -1.19 25.49
C ALA A 371 -13.60 -0.77 26.86
N PHE A 372 -12.76 -0.40 27.82
CA PHE A 372 -13.22 0.00 29.17
C PHE A 372 -13.58 1.49 29.28
N ASN A 373 -13.07 2.32 28.39
CA ASN A 373 -13.31 3.77 28.47
C ASN A 373 -13.55 4.45 27.11
N ASN A 374 -13.53 3.67 26.01
CA ASN A 374 -13.70 4.13 24.62
C ASN A 374 -12.72 5.25 24.24
N LYS A 375 -11.50 5.19 24.76
CA LYS A 375 -10.42 6.15 24.45
C LYS A 375 -9.21 5.45 23.86
N THR A 376 -8.54 6.12 22.94
CA THR A 376 -7.21 5.72 22.47
C THR A 376 -6.13 6.17 23.45
N ASN A 377 -5.01 5.45 23.46
CA ASN A 377 -3.83 5.74 24.29
C ASN A 377 -4.16 6.00 25.77
N SER A 378 -5.13 5.28 26.33
CA SER A 378 -5.59 5.45 27.71
C SER A 378 -5.95 4.11 28.34
N VAL A 379 -5.08 3.61 29.22
CA VAL A 379 -5.27 2.34 29.93
C VAL A 379 -5.05 2.51 31.45
N LYS A 380 -5.74 1.66 32.23
CA LYS A 380 -5.60 1.67 33.68
C LYS A 380 -4.32 0.95 34.10
N ASN A 381 -3.42 1.65 34.77
CA ASN A 381 -2.30 1.03 35.45
C ASN A 381 -2.83 0.25 36.66
N GLN A 382 -2.76 -1.07 36.64
CA GLN A 382 -3.27 -1.92 37.72
C GLN A 382 -2.39 -1.91 38.99
N LEU A 383 -1.23 -1.27 38.94
CA LEU A 383 -0.38 -1.08 40.13
C LEU A 383 -0.80 0.18 40.91
N THR A 384 -1.20 1.23 40.23
CA THR A 384 -1.56 2.52 40.85
C THR A 384 -3.06 2.78 40.86
N GLY A 385 -3.84 2.15 39.99
CA GLY A 385 -5.25 2.38 39.74
C GLY A 385 -5.57 3.58 38.84
N GLU A 386 -4.56 4.32 38.36
CA GLU A 386 -4.70 5.50 37.53
C GLU A 386 -4.66 5.17 36.04
N TYR A 387 -5.25 6.03 35.21
CA TYR A 387 -5.18 5.93 33.76
C TYR A 387 -3.96 6.70 33.23
N ALA A 388 -3.23 6.08 32.30
CA ALA A 388 -2.10 6.70 31.61
C ALA A 388 -1.96 6.14 30.19
N GLU A 389 -1.00 6.67 29.45
CA GLU A 389 -0.67 6.20 28.10
C GLU A 389 -0.23 4.75 28.08
N VAL A 390 -0.59 4.01 27.03
CA VAL A 390 -0.33 2.56 26.92
C VAL A 390 1.16 2.23 27.09
N PRO A 391 2.11 2.88 26.35
CA PRO A 391 3.54 2.59 26.52
C PRO A 391 4.04 2.91 27.90
N THR A 392 3.56 3.98 28.53
CA THR A 392 3.93 4.39 29.88
C THR A 392 3.54 3.34 30.91
N VAL A 393 2.31 2.84 30.86
CA VAL A 393 1.85 1.77 31.75
C VAL A 393 2.64 0.49 31.54
N GLN A 394 2.88 0.11 30.28
CA GLN A 394 3.65 -1.09 29.98
C GLN A 394 5.10 -1.00 30.42
N ARG A 395 5.75 0.17 30.30
CA ARG A 395 7.09 0.40 30.84
C ARG A 395 7.12 0.26 32.36
N ALA A 396 6.08 0.71 33.04
CA ALA A 396 5.96 0.51 34.50
C ALA A 396 5.85 -0.97 34.86
N TYR A 397 5.08 -1.77 34.12
CA TYR A 397 5.01 -3.24 34.31
C TYR A 397 6.35 -3.90 34.03
N LYS A 398 7.04 -3.54 32.96
CA LYS A 398 8.39 -4.03 32.64
C LYS A 398 9.38 -3.74 33.77
N ALA A 399 9.40 -2.50 34.27
CA ALA A 399 10.28 -2.09 35.36
C ALA A 399 9.99 -2.86 36.67
N ALA A 400 8.73 -3.22 36.92
CA ALA A 400 8.33 -4.03 38.08
C ALA A 400 8.47 -5.55 37.82
N ASN A 401 8.99 -5.97 36.64
CA ASN A 401 9.08 -7.35 36.20
C ASN A 401 7.73 -8.10 36.23
N ILE A 402 6.66 -7.41 35.88
CA ILE A 402 5.29 -7.96 35.82
C ILE A 402 4.93 -8.26 34.37
N PRO A 403 4.58 -9.51 34.03
CA PRO A 403 4.10 -9.85 32.70
C PRO A 403 2.75 -9.19 32.40
N SER A 404 2.50 -8.89 31.13
CA SER A 404 1.22 -8.37 30.69
C SER A 404 0.69 -9.13 29.48
N ILE A 405 -0.62 -8.99 29.23
CA ILE A 405 -1.30 -9.50 28.07
C ILE A 405 -2.13 -8.40 27.39
N VAL A 406 -2.34 -8.58 26.11
CA VAL A 406 -3.25 -7.76 25.30
C VAL A 406 -4.43 -8.63 24.91
N VAL A 407 -5.64 -8.10 24.97
CA VAL A 407 -6.85 -8.74 24.45
C VAL A 407 -7.38 -7.88 23.31
N GLY A 408 -7.76 -8.50 22.21
CA GLY A 408 -8.31 -7.81 21.04
C GLY A 408 -9.56 -8.48 20.48
N ASP A 409 -10.09 -7.87 19.44
CA ASP A 409 -11.30 -8.32 18.76
C ASP A 409 -10.94 -9.15 17.52
N GLN A 410 -11.79 -9.12 16.49
CA GLN A 410 -11.58 -9.80 15.22
C GLN A 410 -10.53 -9.10 14.37
N ASN A 411 -9.84 -9.87 13.51
CA ASN A 411 -8.91 -9.39 12.51
C ASN A 411 -7.78 -8.48 13.07
N TYR A 412 -7.27 -8.84 14.23
CA TYR A 412 -6.20 -8.09 14.90
C TYR A 412 -4.91 -8.13 14.10
N GLY A 413 -4.31 -6.96 13.85
CA GLY A 413 -3.07 -6.82 13.08
C GLY A 413 -3.29 -6.65 11.57
N GLU A 414 -4.53 -6.42 11.12
CA GLU A 414 -4.85 -6.12 9.72
C GLU A 414 -3.99 -4.99 9.16
N GLY A 415 -3.63 -5.08 7.88
CA GLY A 415 -2.93 -4.03 7.15
C GLY A 415 -1.48 -4.37 6.82
N SER A 416 -0.59 -3.37 6.75
CA SER A 416 0.81 -3.57 6.36
C SER A 416 1.55 -4.48 7.32
N SER A 417 2.34 -5.40 6.78
CA SER A 417 3.28 -6.22 7.57
C SER A 417 4.33 -5.33 8.22
N ARG A 418 4.33 -5.30 9.55
CA ARG A 418 5.28 -4.50 10.34
C ARG A 418 5.84 -5.34 11.47
N GLU A 419 7.13 -5.64 11.39
CA GLU A 419 7.83 -6.34 12.46
C GLU A 419 7.74 -5.60 13.79
N HIS A 420 7.75 -4.27 13.75
CA HIS A 420 7.60 -3.44 14.95
C HIS A 420 6.29 -3.69 15.68
N ALA A 421 5.20 -4.00 14.98
CA ALA A 421 3.92 -4.34 15.60
C ALA A 421 3.98 -5.60 16.47
N ALA A 422 4.92 -6.50 16.19
CA ALA A 422 5.22 -7.67 17.02
C ALA A 422 6.38 -7.43 17.99
N MET A 423 7.42 -6.71 17.54
CA MET A 423 8.64 -6.48 18.32
C MET A 423 8.43 -5.54 19.50
N GLU A 424 7.65 -4.44 19.34
CA GLU A 424 7.41 -3.45 20.38
C GLU A 424 6.70 -4.04 21.61
N PRO A 425 5.57 -4.76 21.48
CA PRO A 425 4.95 -5.43 22.61
C PRO A 425 5.90 -6.39 23.29
N ARG A 426 6.61 -7.22 22.52
CA ARG A 426 7.58 -8.18 23.06
C ARG A 426 8.74 -7.47 23.78
N HIS A 427 9.31 -6.41 23.20
CA HIS A 427 10.38 -5.62 23.79
C HIS A 427 9.96 -5.02 25.14
N LEU A 428 8.74 -4.49 25.19
CA LEU A 428 8.22 -3.91 26.42
C LEU A 428 7.69 -4.94 27.44
N GLY A 429 7.64 -6.24 27.10
CA GLY A 429 7.33 -7.29 28.05
C GLY A 429 5.91 -7.83 28.02
N VAL A 430 5.13 -7.54 26.97
CA VAL A 430 3.87 -8.23 26.68
C VAL A 430 4.18 -9.70 26.37
N LYS A 431 3.48 -10.61 27.01
CA LYS A 431 3.75 -12.05 26.93
C LYS A 431 2.76 -12.79 26.02
N ALA A 432 1.55 -12.29 25.88
CA ALA A 432 0.53 -12.91 25.02
C ALA A 432 -0.43 -11.87 24.45
N VAL A 433 -0.94 -12.19 23.27
CA VAL A 433 -2.03 -11.47 22.61
C VAL A 433 -3.16 -12.48 22.39
N LEU A 434 -4.33 -12.21 22.97
CA LEU A 434 -5.53 -13.05 22.90
C LEU A 434 -6.60 -12.31 22.11
N VAL A 435 -7.02 -12.88 20.99
CA VAL A 435 -7.94 -12.23 20.07
C VAL A 435 -9.02 -13.21 19.60
N LYS A 436 -10.10 -12.71 19.06
CA LYS A 436 -11.11 -13.55 18.39
C LYS A 436 -10.55 -14.14 17.10
N SER A 437 -9.82 -13.32 16.31
CA SER A 437 -9.03 -13.77 15.16
C SER A 437 -7.85 -12.84 14.90
N PHE A 438 -6.76 -13.35 14.33
CA PHE A 438 -5.71 -12.57 13.70
C PHE A 438 -6.05 -12.31 12.23
N ALA A 439 -5.46 -11.24 11.64
CA ALA A 439 -5.52 -10.95 10.22
C ALA A 439 -4.66 -11.91 9.42
#